data_a1ff248fb7f36d229a6a31901614353f
#
_entry.id   a1ff248fb7f36d229a6a31901614353f
#
_cell.length_a   1.000
_cell.length_b   1.000
_cell.length_c   1.000
_cell.angle_alpha   90.00
_cell.angle_beta   90.00
_cell.angle_gamma   90.00
#
_symmetry.space_group_name_H-M   'P 1'
#
loop_
_entity.id
_entity.type
_entity.pdbx_description
1 polymer ?
#
loop_
_entity_poly.entity_id
_entity_poly.type
_entity_poly.pdbx_seq_one_letter_code
_entity_poly.pdbx_strand_id
1 'polypeptide(L)'
;EHPVYWQKVQEETKGSGDFERSTCLFIDSEKAREHSEEEIIKIENIKGKLFLVGAEDDSFWETAKYIHRMDQRLKERPHTCEYEALVYEHGTHFVLPESLLRKALPVGLKFVLRFVFKAAKDYPGECEATRKDIDRKLSAALKEWREDFVNDHPSL
;
A
#
# COMPACT_ATOMS: atom_id res chain seq x y z
N GLU A 1 -11.50 -24.10 2.80
CA GLU A 1 -10.64 -24.06 1.58
C GLU A 1 -9.38 -23.20 1.74
N HIS A 2 -9.40 -22.15 2.57
CA HIS A 2 -8.23 -21.31 2.86
C HIS A 2 -7.11 -21.96 3.69
N PRO A 3 -7.37 -22.90 4.64
CA PRO A 3 -6.32 -23.46 5.49
C PRO A 3 -5.21 -24.20 4.74
N VAL A 4 -5.55 -24.91 3.67
CA VAL A 4 -4.59 -25.74 2.90
C VAL A 4 -3.58 -24.85 2.15
N TYR A 5 -4.03 -23.70 1.64
CA TYR A 5 -3.17 -22.77 0.93
C TYR A 5 -2.16 -22.13 1.89
N TRP A 6 -2.63 -21.60 3.03
CA TRP A 6 -1.75 -21.03 4.05
C TRP A 6 -0.75 -22.02 4.65
N GLN A 7 -1.13 -23.29 4.79
CA GLN A 7 -0.21 -24.35 5.21
C GLN A 7 0.91 -24.55 4.20
N LYS A 8 0.58 -24.60 2.90
CA LYS A 8 1.57 -24.70 1.82
C LYS A 8 2.52 -23.51 1.82
N VAL A 9 1.99 -22.29 1.94
CA VAL A 9 2.77 -21.06 2.08
C VAL A 9 3.73 -21.14 3.26
N GLN A 10 3.26 -21.56 4.43
CA GLN A 10 4.08 -21.68 5.63
C GLN A 10 5.16 -22.76 5.50
N GLU A 11 4.90 -23.84 4.80
CA GLU A 11 5.88 -24.90 4.55
C GLU A 11 6.97 -24.44 3.58
N GLU A 12 6.61 -23.76 2.50
CA GLU A 12 7.54 -23.24 1.49
C GLU A 12 8.39 -22.06 1.99
N THR A 13 7.89 -21.26 2.93
CA THR A 13 8.62 -20.13 3.52
C THR A 13 9.43 -20.50 4.77
N LYS A 14 9.26 -21.69 5.29
CA LYS A 14 9.97 -22.17 6.47
C LYS A 14 11.48 -22.21 6.24
N GLY A 15 12.20 -21.26 6.83
CA GLY A 15 13.66 -21.20 6.83
C GLY A 15 14.30 -20.40 5.70
N SER A 16 13.53 -19.71 4.85
CA SER A 16 14.13 -18.95 3.73
C SER A 16 14.67 -17.58 4.13
N GLY A 17 14.15 -16.95 5.19
CA GLY A 17 14.51 -15.58 5.56
C GLY A 17 14.29 -14.54 4.45
N ASP A 18 13.65 -14.95 3.37
CA ASP A 18 13.60 -14.22 2.11
C ASP A 18 12.20 -13.65 1.91
N PHE A 19 12.05 -12.34 2.21
CA PHE A 19 10.80 -11.62 1.99
C PHE A 19 10.38 -11.58 0.51
N GLU A 20 11.33 -11.71 -0.42
CA GLU A 20 11.04 -11.77 -1.87
C GLU A 20 10.23 -13.03 -2.25
N ARG A 21 10.37 -14.12 -1.50
CA ARG A 21 9.52 -15.32 -1.69
C ARG A 21 8.05 -15.09 -1.31
N SER A 22 7.76 -14.18 -0.41
CA SER A 22 6.38 -13.86 -0.02
C SER A 22 5.58 -13.33 -1.21
N THR A 23 6.21 -12.54 -2.09
CA THR A 23 5.59 -12.02 -3.31
C THR A 23 5.15 -13.13 -4.26
N CYS A 24 6.01 -14.14 -4.47
CA CYS A 24 5.66 -15.29 -5.32
C CYS A 24 4.41 -16.01 -4.83
N LEU A 25 4.23 -16.11 -3.51
CA LEU A 25 3.07 -16.79 -2.92
C LEU A 25 1.76 -16.03 -3.16
N PHE A 26 1.77 -14.71 -3.10
CA PHE A 26 0.60 -13.89 -3.43
C PHE A 26 0.29 -13.93 -4.93
N ILE A 27 1.31 -13.88 -5.79
CA ILE A 27 1.16 -13.99 -7.24
C ILE A 27 0.60 -15.36 -7.63
N ASP A 28 1.14 -16.45 -7.07
CA ASP A 28 0.69 -17.81 -7.35
C ASP A 28 -0.73 -18.06 -6.81
N SER A 29 -1.06 -17.47 -5.66
CA SER A 29 -2.40 -17.49 -5.11
C SER A 29 -3.41 -16.82 -6.03
N GLU A 30 -3.06 -15.66 -6.55
CA GLU A 30 -3.93 -14.93 -7.47
C GLU A 30 -4.12 -15.66 -8.79
N LYS A 31 -3.06 -16.31 -9.31
CA LYS A 31 -3.13 -17.12 -10.54
C LYS A 31 -3.90 -18.43 -10.36
N ALA A 32 -3.82 -19.02 -9.19
CA ALA A 32 -4.46 -20.31 -8.89
C ALA A 32 -5.97 -20.22 -8.71
N ARG A 33 -6.55 -19.02 -8.62
CA ARG A 33 -7.95 -18.80 -8.36
C ARG A 33 -8.55 -17.76 -9.29
N GLU A 34 -9.59 -18.15 -10.01
CA GLU A 34 -10.46 -17.17 -10.67
C GLU A 34 -11.24 -16.40 -9.61
N HIS A 35 -11.09 -15.09 -9.59
CA HIS A 35 -11.84 -14.21 -8.70
C HIS A 35 -13.16 -13.83 -9.35
N SER A 36 -14.26 -14.13 -8.67
CA SER A 36 -15.56 -13.62 -9.09
C SER A 36 -15.67 -12.13 -8.75
N GLU A 37 -16.47 -11.38 -9.52
CA GLU A 37 -16.75 -9.98 -9.23
C GLU A 37 -17.31 -9.76 -7.80
N GLU A 38 -17.98 -10.76 -7.25
CA GLU A 38 -18.55 -10.72 -5.89
C GLU A 38 -17.49 -10.73 -4.78
N GLU A 39 -16.31 -11.30 -5.06
CA GLU A 39 -15.19 -11.40 -4.10
C GLU A 39 -14.29 -10.17 -4.10
N ILE A 40 -14.42 -9.30 -5.10
CA ILE A 40 -13.61 -8.08 -5.22
C ILE A 40 -14.19 -6.99 -4.31
N ILE A 41 -13.32 -6.28 -3.62
CA ILE A 41 -13.71 -5.10 -2.84
C ILE A 41 -14.32 -4.05 -3.78
N LYS A 42 -15.57 -3.69 -3.53
CA LYS A 42 -16.31 -2.69 -4.32
C LYS A 42 -15.88 -1.28 -3.91
N ILE A 43 -14.67 -0.90 -4.30
CA ILE A 43 -14.08 0.40 -3.94
C ILE A 43 -14.93 1.58 -4.43
N GLU A 44 -15.67 1.41 -5.52
CA GLU A 44 -16.62 2.39 -6.07
C GLU A 44 -17.80 2.68 -5.15
N ASN A 45 -18.09 1.81 -4.19
CA ASN A 45 -19.17 2.01 -3.21
C ASN A 45 -18.74 2.84 -1.99
N ILE A 46 -17.46 3.18 -1.87
CA ILE A 46 -16.96 4.03 -0.80
C ILE A 46 -17.48 5.45 -1.02
N LYS A 47 -18.04 6.05 0.04
CA LYS A 47 -18.62 7.40 0.00
C LYS A 47 -17.72 8.48 0.59
N GLY A 48 -16.54 8.10 1.05
CA GLY A 48 -15.57 9.03 1.63
C GLY A 48 -14.49 9.42 0.64
N LYS A 49 -13.38 9.87 1.20
CA LYS A 49 -12.17 10.19 0.43
C LYS A 49 -11.18 9.03 0.53
N LEU A 50 -10.46 8.76 -0.56
CA LEU A 50 -9.51 7.67 -0.66
C LEU A 50 -8.12 8.22 -0.97
N PHE A 51 -7.13 7.73 -0.26
CA PHE A 51 -5.72 8.00 -0.53
C PHE A 51 -5.01 6.66 -0.70
N LEU A 52 -4.76 6.29 -1.97
CA LEU A 52 -4.19 5.02 -2.36
C LEU A 52 -2.71 5.18 -2.65
N VAL A 53 -1.86 4.36 -2.02
CA VAL A 53 -0.41 4.47 -2.17
C VAL A 53 0.21 3.10 -2.36
N GLY A 54 1.12 2.98 -3.32
CA GLY A 54 1.87 1.77 -3.61
C GLY A 54 3.26 2.07 -4.18
N ALA A 55 4.10 1.04 -4.28
CA ALA A 55 5.41 1.11 -4.93
C ALA A 55 5.63 -0.07 -5.88
N GLU A 56 6.32 0.19 -7.00
CA GLU A 56 6.66 -0.83 -8.00
C GLU A 56 7.65 -1.87 -7.44
N ASP A 57 8.53 -1.44 -6.54
CA ASP A 57 9.55 -2.26 -5.90
C ASP A 57 9.10 -2.91 -4.59
N ASP A 58 7.79 -2.96 -4.34
CA ASP A 58 7.25 -3.67 -3.18
C ASP A 58 7.43 -5.18 -3.36
N SER A 59 8.44 -5.73 -2.68
CA SER A 59 8.77 -7.15 -2.72
C SER A 59 7.92 -8.01 -1.77
N PHE A 60 7.02 -7.39 -1.01
CA PHE A 60 6.13 -8.10 -0.09
C PHE A 60 4.76 -8.38 -0.72
N TRP A 61 4.18 -7.37 -1.38
CA TRP A 61 2.96 -7.45 -2.18
C TRP A 61 3.14 -6.63 -3.45
N GLU A 62 2.47 -6.98 -4.53
CA GLU A 62 2.42 -6.17 -5.74
C GLU A 62 1.51 -4.94 -5.53
N THR A 63 1.87 -4.03 -4.58
CA THR A 63 1.00 -2.90 -4.21
C THR A 63 0.72 -2.00 -5.39
N ALA A 64 1.69 -1.71 -6.26
CA ALA A 64 1.50 -0.94 -7.48
C ALA A 64 0.39 -1.53 -8.37
N LYS A 65 0.41 -2.84 -8.61
CA LYS A 65 -0.61 -3.55 -9.39
C LYS A 65 -1.99 -3.38 -8.80
N TYR A 66 -2.11 -3.50 -7.47
CA TYR A 66 -3.40 -3.33 -6.80
C TYR A 66 -3.89 -1.90 -6.86
N ILE A 67 -3.01 -0.91 -6.72
CA ILE A 67 -3.38 0.50 -6.88
C ILE A 67 -3.85 0.77 -8.32
N HIS A 68 -3.15 0.29 -9.34
CA HIS A 68 -3.57 0.44 -10.73
C HIS A 68 -4.93 -0.19 -11.00
N ARG A 69 -5.21 -1.38 -10.45
CA ARG A 69 -6.52 -2.05 -10.59
C ARG A 69 -7.63 -1.24 -9.91
N MET A 70 -7.38 -0.68 -8.72
CA MET A 70 -8.34 0.17 -8.02
C MET A 70 -8.60 1.47 -8.77
N ASP A 71 -7.56 2.12 -9.26
CA ASP A 71 -7.64 3.34 -10.06
C ASP A 71 -8.43 3.10 -11.37
N GLN A 72 -8.11 2.01 -12.10
CA GLN A 72 -8.84 1.63 -13.30
C GLN A 72 -10.32 1.37 -12.98
N ARG A 73 -10.62 0.62 -11.91
CA ARG A 73 -12.00 0.34 -11.52
C ARG A 73 -12.79 1.61 -11.21
N LEU A 74 -12.19 2.58 -10.54
CA LEU A 74 -12.82 3.86 -10.27
C LEU A 74 -13.04 4.67 -11.55
N LYS A 75 -12.12 4.64 -12.51
CA LYS A 75 -12.29 5.30 -13.82
C LYS A 75 -13.41 4.69 -14.66
N GLU A 76 -13.66 3.39 -14.53
CA GLU A 76 -14.63 2.65 -15.34
C GLU A 76 -16.03 2.58 -14.71
N ARG A 77 -16.14 2.83 -13.41
CA ARG A 77 -17.41 2.66 -12.67
C ARG A 77 -17.89 3.97 -12.05
N PRO A 78 -19.22 4.22 -12.07
CA PRO A 78 -19.76 5.37 -11.36
C PRO A 78 -19.42 5.31 -9.87
N HIS A 79 -18.90 6.39 -9.32
CA HIS A 79 -18.57 6.54 -7.91
C HIS A 79 -18.76 7.98 -7.43
N THR A 80 -18.83 8.18 -6.14
CA THR A 80 -18.94 9.51 -5.50
C THR A 80 -17.75 9.84 -4.63
N CYS A 81 -16.82 8.91 -4.44
CA CYS A 81 -15.61 9.15 -3.66
C CYS A 81 -14.63 10.06 -4.42
N GLU A 82 -14.03 10.98 -3.71
CA GLU A 82 -12.82 11.68 -4.15
C GLU A 82 -11.61 10.77 -3.87
N TYR A 83 -10.67 10.68 -4.80
CA TYR A 83 -9.52 9.82 -4.57
C TYR A 83 -8.24 10.35 -5.18
N GLU A 84 -7.12 9.99 -4.57
CA GLU A 84 -5.78 10.16 -5.10
C GLU A 84 -5.08 8.80 -5.12
N ALA A 85 -4.53 8.42 -6.28
CA ALA A 85 -3.79 7.17 -6.46
C ALA A 85 -2.34 7.48 -6.80
N LEU A 86 -1.42 7.06 -5.93
CA LEU A 86 0.01 7.31 -6.02
C LEU A 86 0.77 6.00 -6.15
N VAL A 87 1.53 5.85 -7.22
CA VAL A 87 2.46 4.75 -7.42
C VAL A 87 3.86 5.32 -7.57
N TYR A 88 4.79 4.84 -6.76
CA TYR A 88 6.18 5.26 -6.77
C TYR A 88 7.07 4.14 -7.32
N GLU A 89 8.12 4.50 -8.04
CA GLU A 89 9.09 3.54 -8.54
C GLU A 89 9.84 2.86 -7.38
N HIS A 90 10.26 3.67 -6.39
CA HIS A 90 11.00 3.21 -5.20
C HIS A 90 10.29 3.63 -3.92
N GLY A 91 9.90 2.66 -3.12
CA GLY A 91 9.20 2.91 -1.84
C GLY A 91 9.20 1.73 -0.90
N THR A 92 9.44 0.54 -1.43
CA THR A 92 9.31 -0.74 -0.72
C THR A 92 7.87 -0.99 -0.25
N HIS A 93 7.67 -1.99 0.59
CA HIS A 93 6.39 -2.20 1.28
C HIS A 93 6.05 -1.08 2.29
N PHE A 94 7.04 -0.29 2.71
CA PHE A 94 6.86 0.80 3.69
C PHE A 94 6.63 2.16 3.01
N VAL A 95 5.67 2.21 2.09
CA VAL A 95 5.13 3.44 1.48
C VAL A 95 4.22 4.18 2.47
N LEU A 96 4.77 4.49 3.64
CA LEU A 96 4.09 5.19 4.74
C LEU A 96 4.71 6.59 4.94
N PRO A 97 3.96 7.54 5.55
CA PRO A 97 4.51 8.84 5.89
C PRO A 97 5.78 8.75 6.73
N GLU A 98 6.79 9.51 6.36
CA GLU A 98 8.08 9.54 7.07
C GLU A 98 7.91 9.88 8.56
N SER A 99 7.01 10.80 8.88
CA SER A 99 6.69 11.20 10.26
C SER A 99 6.10 10.07 11.09
N LEU A 100 5.23 9.24 10.48
CA LEU A 100 4.64 8.06 11.13
C LEU A 100 5.71 7.00 11.41
N LEU A 101 6.54 6.71 10.43
CA LEU A 101 7.62 5.72 10.58
C LEU A 101 8.66 6.16 11.61
N ARG A 102 9.00 7.44 11.67
CA ARG A 102 9.91 7.97 12.70
C ARG A 102 9.32 7.90 14.12
N LYS A 103 8.02 8.00 14.27
CA LYS A 103 7.35 7.77 15.57
C LYS A 103 7.36 6.31 15.97
N ALA A 104 7.12 5.40 15.02
CA ALA A 104 7.11 3.96 15.27
C ALA A 104 8.52 3.39 15.51
N LEU A 105 9.52 3.90 14.79
CA LEU A 105 10.93 3.47 14.83
C LEU A 105 11.84 4.69 14.95
N PRO A 106 11.91 5.33 16.12
CA PRO A 106 12.61 6.61 16.28
C PRO A 106 14.14 6.51 16.08
N VAL A 107 14.70 5.34 16.35
CA VAL A 107 16.15 5.08 16.18
C VAL A 107 16.34 3.90 15.24
N GLY A 108 17.18 4.07 14.23
CA GLY A 108 17.57 2.97 13.35
C GLY A 108 16.61 2.68 12.18
N LEU A 109 15.55 3.48 11.96
CA LEU A 109 14.61 3.29 10.85
C LEU A 109 15.32 2.98 9.52
N LYS A 110 16.28 3.82 9.13
CA LYS A 110 17.02 3.66 7.86
C LYS A 110 17.81 2.36 7.83
N PHE A 111 18.35 1.95 8.97
CA PHE A 111 19.12 0.71 9.09
C PHE A 111 18.20 -0.50 8.97
N VAL A 112 17.09 -0.50 9.69
CA VAL A 112 16.10 -1.60 9.65
C VAL A 112 15.54 -1.77 8.23
N LEU A 113 15.12 -0.68 7.58
CA LEU A 113 14.57 -0.75 6.23
C LEU A 113 15.60 -1.27 5.21
N ARG A 114 16.85 -0.82 5.29
CA ARG A 114 17.94 -1.32 4.43
C ARG A 114 18.33 -2.77 4.69
N PHE A 115 18.12 -3.24 5.90
CA PHE A 115 18.37 -4.63 6.24
C PHE A 115 17.28 -5.56 5.71
N VAL A 116 16.02 -5.10 5.75
CA VAL A 116 14.85 -5.90 5.38
C VAL A 116 14.56 -5.85 3.88
N PHE A 117 14.74 -4.70 3.22
CA PHE A 117 14.36 -4.49 1.83
C PHE A 117 15.55 -4.15 0.95
N LYS A 118 15.74 -4.97 -0.11
CA LYS A 118 16.80 -4.75 -1.10
C LYS A 118 16.68 -3.35 -1.74
N ALA A 119 15.47 -2.94 -2.12
CA ALA A 119 15.23 -1.63 -2.71
C ALA A 119 15.61 -0.47 -1.77
N ALA A 120 15.32 -0.56 -0.47
CA ALA A 120 15.76 0.44 0.51
C ALA A 120 17.29 0.49 0.69
N LYS A 121 17.98 -0.60 0.37
CA LYS A 121 19.45 -0.65 0.35
C LYS A 121 20.02 -0.03 -0.92
N ASP A 122 19.43 -0.37 -2.07
CA ASP A 122 19.94 0.02 -3.38
C ASP A 122 19.55 1.47 -3.74
N TYR A 123 18.34 1.90 -3.35
CA TYR A 123 17.73 3.23 -3.63
C TYR A 123 17.32 3.98 -2.36
N PRO A 124 18.24 4.18 -1.39
CA PRO A 124 17.88 4.72 -0.08
C PRO A 124 17.38 6.17 -0.11
N GLY A 125 17.89 6.97 -1.05
CA GLY A 125 17.50 8.36 -1.25
C GLY A 125 16.10 8.48 -1.82
N GLU A 126 15.82 7.69 -2.82
CA GLU A 126 14.55 7.62 -3.54
C GLU A 126 13.44 7.12 -2.60
N CYS A 127 13.67 6.03 -1.85
CA CYS A 127 12.72 5.54 -0.86
C CYS A 127 12.45 6.58 0.26
N GLU A 128 13.45 7.34 0.67
CA GLU A 128 13.25 8.43 1.64
C GLU A 128 12.45 9.60 1.03
N ALA A 129 12.74 9.95 -0.23
CA ALA A 129 12.00 10.99 -0.95
C ALA A 129 10.53 10.60 -1.13
N THR A 130 10.26 9.35 -1.49
CA THR A 130 8.91 8.78 -1.57
C THR A 130 8.15 8.98 -0.26
N ARG A 131 8.72 8.55 0.87
CA ARG A 131 8.06 8.69 2.18
C ARG A 131 7.80 10.15 2.59
N LYS A 132 8.73 11.06 2.26
CA LYS A 132 8.54 12.50 2.50
C LYS A 132 7.45 13.09 1.62
N ASP A 133 7.35 12.67 0.37
CA ASP A 133 6.30 13.11 -0.54
C ASP A 133 4.93 12.62 -0.08
N ILE A 134 4.83 11.36 0.31
CA ILE A 134 3.61 10.78 0.93
C ILE A 134 3.23 11.58 2.19
N ASP A 135 4.17 11.87 3.06
CA ASP A 135 3.93 12.64 4.29
C ASP A 135 3.34 14.03 3.99
N ARG A 136 3.91 14.72 3.02
CA ARG A 136 3.45 16.03 2.56
C ARG A 136 2.04 15.95 1.96
N LYS A 137 1.81 15.02 1.04
CA LYS A 137 0.52 14.86 0.32
C LYS A 137 -0.58 14.41 1.26
N LEU A 138 -0.34 13.38 2.07
CA LEU A 138 -1.33 12.90 3.03
C LEU A 138 -1.65 13.95 4.09
N SER A 139 -0.66 14.70 4.57
CA SER A 139 -0.90 15.79 5.52
C SER A 139 -1.75 16.90 4.91
N ALA A 140 -1.54 17.23 3.63
CA ALA A 140 -2.37 18.21 2.91
C ALA A 140 -3.80 17.69 2.73
N ALA A 141 -3.97 16.45 2.28
CA ALA A 141 -5.28 15.82 2.11
C ALA A 141 -6.07 15.74 3.42
N LEU A 142 -5.41 15.35 4.51
CA LEU A 142 -6.06 15.27 5.83
C LEU A 142 -6.48 16.65 6.37
N LYS A 143 -5.70 17.68 6.07
CA LYS A 143 -6.06 19.06 6.43
C LYS A 143 -7.31 19.51 5.67
N GLU A 144 -7.32 19.32 4.36
CA GLU A 144 -8.47 19.63 3.49
C GLU A 144 -9.73 18.87 3.94
N TRP A 145 -9.62 17.56 4.16
CA TRP A 145 -10.75 16.72 4.60
C TRP A 145 -11.31 17.18 5.94
N ARG A 146 -10.47 17.66 6.85
CA ARG A 146 -10.90 18.22 8.12
C ARG A 146 -11.62 19.56 7.94
N GLU A 147 -11.13 20.43 7.05
CA GLU A 147 -11.74 21.72 6.76
C GLU A 147 -13.12 21.53 6.12
N ASP A 148 -13.26 20.61 5.17
CA ASP A 148 -14.54 20.25 4.57
C ASP A 148 -15.52 19.74 5.62
N PHE A 149 -15.07 18.80 6.48
CA PHE A 149 -15.92 18.26 7.55
C PHE A 149 -16.42 19.34 8.50
N VAL A 150 -15.58 20.28 8.92
CA VAL A 150 -15.96 21.39 9.81
C VAL A 150 -16.94 22.33 9.12
N ASN A 151 -16.75 22.62 7.83
CA ASN A 151 -17.64 23.48 7.05
C ASN A 151 -19.03 22.85 6.87
N ASP A 152 -19.09 21.53 6.66
CA ASP A 152 -20.35 20.78 6.51
C ASP A 152 -21.08 20.59 7.84
N HIS A 153 -20.40 20.74 8.97
CA HIS A 153 -20.94 20.53 10.33
C HIS A 153 -20.62 21.69 11.27
N PRO A 154 -21.10 22.92 10.98
CA PRO A 154 -20.70 24.13 11.73
C PRO A 154 -21.17 24.19 13.21
N SER A 155 -21.95 23.20 13.64
CA SER A 155 -22.50 23.10 15.00
C SER A 155 -21.82 22.05 15.89
N LEU A 156 -20.73 21.40 15.40
CA LEU A 156 -19.87 20.52 16.19
C LEU A 156 -18.65 21.26 16.71
#